data_ed4e0a31ac342433fff700dfd5a86b32
#
_entry.id   ed4e0a31ac342433fff700dfd5a86b32
#
_cell.length_a   1.000
_cell.length_b   1.000
_cell.length_c   1.000
_cell.angle_alpha   90.00
_cell.angle_beta   90.00
_cell.angle_gamma   90.00
#
_symmetry.space_group_name_H-M   'P 1'
#
loop_
_entity.id
_entity.type
_entity.pdbx_description
1 polymer ?
#
loop_
_entity_poly.entity_id
_entity_poly.type
_entity_poly.pdbx_seq_one_letter_code
_entity_poly.pdbx_strand_id
1 'polypeptide(L)'
;QTCALPIYQGRLYQVIRENPYKLADDIDGVGFRIADEIASKAGILPDSDFRIRSGILYVLEQATGQGHTCLPMDQLMQEARRLLGVEIDSMNDRIMDLIMDKKIVVKTKEDIQMVYSSVSYYTELTIAQMLKDLNIKDTITSDEIAAKIKAIETEQDIALDERQRLAVSEAVNNGL
;
A
#
# COMPACT_ATOMS: atom_id res chain seq x y z
N GLN A 1 3.30 12.99 -22.58
CA GLN A 1 1.89 13.43 -22.63
C GLN A 1 1.01 12.17 -22.61
N THR A 2 0.53 11.81 -21.43
CA THR A 2 -0.47 10.74 -21.29
C THR A 2 -1.78 11.31 -21.86
N CYS A 3 -2.19 10.84 -23.02
CA CYS A 3 -3.40 11.33 -23.67
C CYS A 3 -4.60 10.53 -23.13
N ALA A 4 -5.51 11.18 -22.39
CA ALA A 4 -6.74 10.57 -21.88
C ALA A 4 -7.68 10.06 -23.01
N LEU A 5 -7.55 10.60 -24.21
CA LEU A 5 -8.37 10.25 -25.36
C LEU A 5 -8.28 8.77 -25.77
N PRO A 6 -7.12 8.10 -25.81
CA PRO A 6 -7.05 6.68 -26.11
C PRO A 6 -7.75 5.79 -25.07
N ILE A 7 -7.75 6.19 -23.80
CA ILE A 7 -8.35 5.41 -22.70
C ILE A 7 -9.88 5.48 -22.80
N TYR A 8 -10.46 6.65 -23.05
CA TYR A 8 -11.90 6.86 -23.00
C TYR A 8 -12.61 6.93 -24.37
N GLN A 9 -11.87 6.96 -25.49
CA GLN A 9 -12.40 6.87 -26.86
C GLN A 9 -13.65 7.73 -27.12
N GLY A 10 -13.61 9.01 -26.78
CA GLY A 10 -14.74 9.92 -26.99
C GLY A 10 -15.76 9.98 -25.83
N ARG A 11 -15.68 9.09 -24.85
CA ARG A 11 -16.52 9.15 -23.63
C ARG A 11 -15.90 10.02 -22.52
N LEU A 12 -14.79 10.70 -22.78
CA LEU A 12 -14.08 11.52 -21.78
C LEU A 12 -15.00 12.57 -21.13
N TYR A 13 -15.79 13.28 -21.95
CA TYR A 13 -16.73 14.27 -21.43
C TYR A 13 -17.82 13.67 -20.52
N GLN A 14 -18.28 12.47 -20.84
CA GLN A 14 -19.24 11.75 -20.01
C GLN A 14 -18.62 11.37 -18.67
N VAL A 15 -17.40 10.82 -18.67
CA VAL A 15 -16.67 10.47 -17.45
C VAL A 15 -16.44 11.71 -16.57
N ILE A 16 -16.01 12.84 -17.13
CA ILE A 16 -15.82 14.09 -16.40
C ILE A 16 -17.12 14.58 -15.75
N ARG A 17 -18.25 14.43 -16.43
CA ARG A 17 -19.56 14.83 -15.89
C ARG A 17 -20.09 13.89 -14.81
N GLU A 18 -19.85 12.59 -14.93
CA GLU A 18 -20.35 11.57 -14.01
C GLU A 18 -19.44 11.42 -12.78
N ASN A 19 -18.15 11.26 -13.00
CA ASN A 19 -17.14 11.11 -11.93
C ASN A 19 -15.74 11.50 -12.44
N PRO A 20 -15.34 12.78 -12.33
CA PRO A 20 -14.03 13.24 -12.77
C PRO A 20 -12.85 12.62 -12.00
N TYR A 21 -13.08 12.11 -10.78
CA TYR A 21 -12.03 11.48 -9.97
C TYR A 21 -11.58 10.14 -10.54
N LYS A 22 -12.38 9.52 -11.41
CA LYS A 22 -11.97 8.36 -12.17
C LYS A 22 -10.74 8.61 -13.05
N LEU A 23 -10.50 9.87 -13.43
CA LEU A 23 -9.27 10.24 -14.14
C LEU A 23 -8.01 10.00 -13.32
N ALA A 24 -8.10 10.13 -11.99
CA ALA A 24 -6.97 9.86 -11.10
C ALA A 24 -6.69 8.35 -10.94
N ASP A 25 -7.74 7.52 -11.08
CA ASP A 25 -7.59 6.06 -11.04
C ASP A 25 -7.04 5.49 -12.37
N ASP A 26 -7.40 6.09 -13.50
CA ASP A 26 -7.19 5.49 -14.81
C ASP A 26 -6.02 6.11 -15.61
N ILE A 27 -5.50 7.28 -15.20
CA ILE A 27 -4.48 8.02 -15.97
C ILE A 27 -3.25 8.31 -15.10
N ASP A 28 -2.12 7.72 -15.46
CA ASP A 28 -0.85 8.02 -14.83
C ASP A 28 -0.50 9.52 -14.89
N GLY A 29 -0.14 10.10 -13.75
CA GLY A 29 0.19 11.51 -13.61
C GLY A 29 -1.01 12.43 -13.39
N VAL A 30 -2.24 11.93 -13.38
CA VAL A 30 -3.43 12.66 -12.94
C VAL A 30 -3.76 12.25 -11.51
N GLY A 31 -3.26 13.00 -10.54
CA GLY A 31 -3.61 12.76 -9.14
C GLY A 31 -4.91 13.47 -8.72
N PHE A 32 -5.32 13.23 -7.46
CA PHE A 32 -6.53 13.82 -6.87
C PHE A 32 -6.65 15.33 -7.10
N ARG A 33 -5.58 16.10 -6.92
CA ARG A 33 -5.62 17.57 -7.04
C ARG A 33 -6.01 18.02 -8.46
N ILE A 34 -5.49 17.36 -9.48
CA ILE A 34 -5.83 17.67 -10.87
C ILE A 34 -7.28 17.28 -11.17
N ALA A 35 -7.70 16.10 -10.68
CA ALA A 35 -9.08 15.65 -10.83
C ALA A 35 -10.05 16.59 -10.08
N ASP A 36 -9.69 17.08 -8.89
CA ASP A 36 -10.49 18.03 -8.10
C ASP A 36 -10.64 19.39 -8.78
N GLU A 37 -9.59 19.89 -9.42
CA GLU A 37 -9.66 21.10 -10.22
C GLU A 37 -10.59 20.94 -11.44
N ILE A 38 -10.51 19.80 -12.13
CA ILE A 38 -11.40 19.47 -13.25
C ILE A 38 -12.85 19.36 -12.75
N ALA A 39 -13.07 18.67 -11.61
CA ALA A 39 -14.38 18.52 -10.99
C ALA A 39 -15.02 19.86 -10.66
N SER A 40 -14.25 20.77 -10.04
CA SER A 40 -14.70 22.12 -9.70
C SER A 40 -15.11 22.90 -10.95
N LYS A 41 -14.34 22.84 -12.04
CA LYS A 41 -14.67 23.49 -13.32
C LYS A 41 -15.88 22.83 -14.03
N ALA A 42 -16.11 21.55 -13.79
CA ALA A 42 -17.27 20.81 -14.30
C ALA A 42 -18.54 21.03 -13.47
N GLY A 43 -18.47 21.79 -12.36
CA GLY A 43 -19.61 22.09 -11.48
C GLY A 43 -19.97 20.98 -10.52
N ILE A 44 -19.05 20.07 -10.21
CA ILE A 44 -19.23 19.05 -9.17
C ILE A 44 -19.22 19.73 -7.79
N LEU A 45 -20.18 19.39 -6.95
CA LEU A 45 -20.32 19.97 -5.64
C LEU A 45 -19.15 19.58 -4.72
N PRO A 46 -18.70 20.49 -3.81
CA PRO A 46 -17.60 20.24 -2.89
C PRO A 46 -17.83 19.06 -1.92
N ASP A 47 -19.08 18.75 -1.62
CA ASP A 47 -19.53 17.67 -0.74
C ASP A 47 -19.96 16.41 -1.49
N SER A 48 -19.67 16.30 -2.78
CA SER A 48 -20.02 15.11 -3.57
C SER A 48 -19.34 13.86 -3.03
N ASP A 49 -20.06 12.75 -3.04
CA ASP A 49 -19.60 11.44 -2.59
C ASP A 49 -18.28 11.02 -3.26
N PHE A 50 -18.18 11.23 -4.56
CA PHE A 50 -16.97 10.91 -5.34
C PHE A 50 -15.76 11.71 -4.85
N ARG A 51 -15.95 13.00 -4.55
CA ARG A 51 -14.90 13.87 -4.05
C ARG A 51 -14.40 13.40 -2.69
N ILE A 52 -15.32 13.14 -1.76
CA ILE A 52 -14.99 12.72 -0.40
C ILE A 52 -14.25 11.38 -0.42
N ARG A 53 -14.75 10.39 -1.17
CA ARG A 53 -14.13 9.07 -1.31
C ARG A 53 -12.72 9.15 -1.90
N SER A 54 -12.55 9.88 -2.99
CA SER A 54 -11.24 10.05 -3.63
C SER A 54 -10.27 10.82 -2.75
N GLY A 55 -10.74 11.83 -2.01
CA GLY A 55 -9.93 12.58 -1.06
C GLY A 55 -9.43 11.73 0.11
N ILE A 56 -10.27 10.83 0.65
CA ILE A 56 -9.87 9.88 1.72
C ILE A 56 -8.78 8.94 1.19
N LEU A 57 -8.95 8.38 0.00
CA LEU A 57 -7.94 7.50 -0.62
C LEU A 57 -6.63 8.25 -0.89
N TYR A 58 -6.72 9.51 -1.35
CA TYR A 58 -5.55 10.34 -1.57
C TYR A 58 -4.76 10.63 -0.30
N VAL A 59 -5.42 10.85 0.85
CA VAL A 59 -4.73 11.02 2.13
C VAL A 59 -3.94 9.76 2.50
N LEU A 60 -4.51 8.57 2.30
CA LEU A 60 -3.79 7.30 2.52
C LEU A 60 -2.60 7.13 1.57
N GLU A 61 -2.75 7.54 0.31
CA GLU A 61 -1.66 7.52 -0.68
C GLU A 61 -0.53 8.47 -0.28
N GLN A 62 -0.84 9.70 0.15
CA GLN A 62 0.14 10.65 0.65
C GLN A 62 0.89 10.11 1.88
N ALA A 63 0.18 9.46 2.80
CA ALA A 63 0.78 8.80 3.95
C ALA A 63 1.74 7.68 3.51
N THR A 64 1.37 6.90 2.50
CA THR A 64 2.23 5.86 1.92
C THR A 64 3.51 6.47 1.32
N GLY A 65 3.41 7.60 0.63
CA GLY A 65 4.57 8.35 0.13
C GLY A 65 5.50 8.88 1.22
N GLN A 66 4.99 9.00 2.46
CA GLN A 66 5.77 9.36 3.66
C GLN A 66 6.30 8.16 4.45
N GLY A 67 6.06 6.94 3.96
CA GLY A 67 6.52 5.70 4.59
C GLY A 67 5.51 5.04 5.55
N HIS A 68 4.26 5.51 5.58
CA HIS A 68 3.20 4.92 6.40
C HIS A 68 2.34 3.96 5.58
N THR A 69 2.13 2.76 6.04
CA THR A 69 1.25 1.79 5.38
C THR A 69 -0.22 1.94 5.81
N CYS A 70 -0.46 2.59 6.93
CA CYS A 70 -1.78 2.87 7.49
C CYS A 70 -1.78 4.17 8.30
N LEU A 71 -2.97 4.68 8.60
CA LEU A 71 -3.20 5.78 9.52
C LEU A 71 -4.22 5.39 10.57
N PRO A 72 -4.13 5.93 11.81
CA PRO A 72 -5.24 5.92 12.75
C PRO A 72 -6.48 6.60 12.13
N MET A 73 -7.68 6.06 12.41
CA MET A 73 -8.93 6.60 11.86
C MET A 73 -9.09 8.10 12.14
N ASP A 74 -8.82 8.52 13.37
CA ASP A 74 -8.94 9.93 13.76
C ASP A 74 -8.00 10.83 12.97
N GLN A 75 -6.77 10.38 12.75
CA GLN A 75 -5.79 11.12 11.95
C GLN A 75 -6.23 11.20 10.48
N LEU A 76 -6.68 10.07 9.91
CA LEU A 76 -7.20 10.04 8.54
C LEU A 76 -8.35 11.03 8.35
N MET A 77 -9.31 11.04 9.28
CA MET A 77 -10.47 11.93 9.22
C MET A 77 -10.07 13.40 9.35
N GLN A 78 -9.11 13.73 10.21
CA GLN A 78 -8.60 15.09 10.36
C GLN A 78 -7.88 15.58 9.10
N GLU A 79 -7.02 14.75 8.51
CA GLU A 79 -6.30 15.09 7.28
C GLU A 79 -7.27 15.21 6.09
N ALA A 80 -8.26 14.31 5.98
CA ALA A 80 -9.30 14.39 4.96
C ALA A 80 -10.16 15.66 5.12
N ARG A 81 -10.54 16.01 6.35
CA ARG A 81 -11.25 17.28 6.64
C ARG A 81 -10.42 18.50 6.20
N ARG A 82 -9.14 18.51 6.51
CA ARG A 82 -8.23 19.59 6.12
C ARG A 82 -8.09 19.72 4.60
N LEU A 83 -8.02 18.58 3.90
CA LEU A 83 -7.91 18.53 2.45
C LEU A 83 -9.20 18.99 1.76
N LEU A 84 -10.34 18.45 2.21
CA LEU A 84 -11.63 18.57 1.51
C LEU A 84 -12.44 19.78 1.95
N GLY A 85 -12.21 20.30 3.18
CA GLY A 85 -13.00 21.37 3.78
C GLY A 85 -14.45 20.95 4.11
N VAL A 86 -14.70 19.65 4.31
CA VAL A 86 -16.02 19.11 4.68
C VAL A 86 -16.03 18.63 6.12
N GLU A 87 -17.22 18.52 6.72
CA GLU A 87 -17.35 18.04 8.10
C GLU A 87 -17.14 16.52 8.20
N ILE A 88 -16.67 16.06 9.38
CA ILE A 88 -16.35 14.65 9.63
C ILE A 88 -17.57 13.76 9.47
N ASP A 89 -18.74 14.21 9.92
CA ASP A 89 -19.98 13.42 9.83
C ASP A 89 -20.34 13.05 8.39
N SER A 90 -20.09 13.95 7.44
CA SER A 90 -20.29 13.69 6.00
C SER A 90 -19.33 12.63 5.43
N MET A 91 -18.22 12.35 6.13
CA MET A 91 -17.22 11.37 5.69
C MET A 91 -17.47 9.96 6.24
N ASN A 92 -18.19 9.81 7.36
CA ASN A 92 -18.40 8.52 8.00
C ASN A 92 -19.09 7.51 7.09
N ASP A 93 -20.14 7.90 6.39
CA ASP A 93 -20.81 7.04 5.41
C ASP A 93 -19.88 6.64 4.28
N ARG A 94 -19.03 7.56 3.85
CA ARG A 94 -18.07 7.31 2.75
C ARG A 94 -16.95 6.36 3.15
N ILE A 95 -16.54 6.35 4.43
CA ILE A 95 -15.64 5.32 4.97
C ILE A 95 -16.30 3.94 4.87
N MET A 96 -17.58 3.81 5.25
CA MET A 96 -18.30 2.55 5.12
C MET A 96 -18.42 2.09 3.67
N ASP A 97 -18.73 2.99 2.74
CA ASP A 97 -18.74 2.68 1.32
C ASP A 97 -17.38 2.17 0.82
N LEU A 98 -16.29 2.82 1.22
CA LEU A 98 -14.93 2.40 0.84
C LEU A 98 -14.54 1.02 1.41
N ILE A 99 -15.03 0.67 2.60
CA ILE A 99 -14.87 -0.67 3.19
C ILE A 99 -15.65 -1.69 2.37
N MET A 100 -16.92 -1.40 2.05
CA MET A 100 -17.79 -2.29 1.27
C MET A 100 -17.22 -2.53 -0.14
N ASP A 101 -16.69 -1.50 -0.76
CA ASP A 101 -16.03 -1.57 -2.08
C ASP A 101 -14.61 -2.15 -2.02
N LYS A 102 -14.16 -2.58 -0.83
CA LYS A 102 -12.83 -3.15 -0.61
C LYS A 102 -11.68 -2.23 -1.07
N LYS A 103 -11.88 -0.92 -1.00
CA LYS A 103 -10.84 0.07 -1.30
C LYS A 103 -9.95 0.34 -0.10
N ILE A 104 -10.49 0.19 1.11
CA ILE A 104 -9.77 0.32 2.37
C ILE A 104 -10.04 -0.90 3.27
N VAL A 105 -9.12 -1.14 4.20
CA VAL A 105 -9.23 -2.17 5.24
C VAL A 105 -9.05 -1.49 6.59
N VAL A 106 -9.98 -1.74 7.52
CA VAL A 106 -9.90 -1.25 8.90
C VAL A 106 -9.57 -2.40 9.84
N LYS A 107 -8.56 -2.23 10.68
CA LYS A 107 -8.13 -3.17 11.71
C LYS A 107 -8.03 -2.46 13.06
N THR A 108 -8.54 -3.09 14.09
CA THR A 108 -8.39 -2.59 15.46
C THR A 108 -7.15 -3.22 16.10
N LYS A 109 -6.25 -2.37 16.61
CA LYS A 109 -5.08 -2.76 17.38
C LYS A 109 -5.02 -1.91 18.64
N GLU A 110 -5.02 -2.53 19.81
CA GLU A 110 -4.95 -1.83 21.11
C GLU A 110 -6.01 -0.71 21.22
N ASP A 111 -7.26 -1.04 20.85
CA ASP A 111 -8.42 -0.14 20.80
C ASP A 111 -8.33 1.03 19.79
N ILE A 112 -7.27 1.08 18.97
CA ILE A 112 -7.11 2.07 17.90
C ILE A 112 -7.52 1.44 16.56
N GLN A 113 -8.40 2.10 15.84
CA GLN A 113 -8.76 1.72 14.48
C GLN A 113 -7.70 2.22 13.49
N MET A 114 -6.99 1.28 12.87
CA MET A 114 -5.99 1.55 11.83
C MET A 114 -6.61 1.34 10.46
N VAL A 115 -6.48 2.31 9.59
CA VAL A 115 -7.03 2.31 8.23
C VAL A 115 -5.89 2.18 7.23
N TYR A 116 -5.99 1.18 6.37
CA TYR A 116 -5.06 0.89 5.29
C TYR A 116 -5.73 1.12 3.94
N SER A 117 -4.99 1.52 2.93
CA SER A 117 -5.42 1.20 1.56
C SER A 117 -5.40 -0.31 1.37
N SER A 118 -6.31 -0.86 0.55
CA SER A 118 -6.31 -2.32 0.30
C SER A 118 -4.98 -2.81 -0.26
N VAL A 119 -4.35 -2.00 -1.12
CA VAL A 119 -3.03 -2.33 -1.69
C VAL A 119 -1.98 -2.48 -0.58
N SER A 120 -1.86 -1.48 0.31
CA SER A 120 -0.89 -1.52 1.41
C SER A 120 -1.15 -2.71 2.35
N TYR A 121 -2.41 -2.96 2.72
CA TYR A 121 -2.77 -4.07 3.60
C TYR A 121 -2.38 -5.44 3.04
N TYR A 122 -2.76 -5.71 1.78
CA TYR A 122 -2.46 -7.02 1.18
C TYR A 122 -0.98 -7.17 0.83
N THR A 123 -0.28 -6.07 0.54
CA THR A 123 1.18 -6.08 0.37
C THR A 123 1.88 -6.48 1.66
N GLU A 124 1.55 -5.85 2.79
CA GLU A 124 2.10 -6.24 4.11
C GLU A 124 1.79 -7.71 4.45
N LEU A 125 0.55 -8.13 4.23
CA LEU A 125 0.14 -9.51 4.49
C LEU A 125 0.96 -10.50 3.65
N THR A 126 1.16 -10.20 2.37
CA THR A 126 1.96 -11.03 1.45
C THR A 126 3.42 -11.08 1.89
N ILE A 127 4.02 -9.93 2.24
CA ILE A 127 5.40 -9.87 2.73
C ILE A 127 5.55 -10.70 4.02
N ALA A 128 4.62 -10.54 4.96
CA ALA A 128 4.63 -11.31 6.21
C ALA A 128 4.55 -12.83 5.95
N GLN A 129 3.72 -13.26 5.00
CA GLN A 129 3.63 -14.67 4.60
C GLN A 129 4.94 -15.15 3.94
N MET A 130 5.50 -14.37 3.03
CA MET A 130 6.79 -14.71 2.38
C MET A 130 7.91 -14.83 3.41
N LEU A 131 8.01 -13.91 4.38
CA LEU A 131 8.99 -14.00 5.46
C LEU A 131 8.77 -15.24 6.34
N LYS A 132 7.52 -15.57 6.64
CA LYS A 132 7.18 -16.80 7.38
C LYS A 132 7.59 -18.05 6.61
N ASP A 133 7.37 -18.07 5.29
CA ASP A 133 7.72 -19.21 4.43
C ASP A 133 9.23 -19.34 4.25
N LEU A 134 9.98 -18.22 4.28
CA LEU A 134 11.45 -18.21 4.27
C LEU A 134 12.08 -18.58 5.61
N ASN A 135 11.34 -18.43 6.71
CA ASN A 135 11.82 -18.77 8.05
C ASN A 135 11.79 -20.31 8.28
N ILE A 136 12.51 -21.03 7.44
CA ILE A 136 12.66 -22.49 7.53
C ILE A 136 13.83 -22.77 8.49
N LYS A 137 13.57 -23.63 9.48
CA LYS A 137 14.62 -24.17 10.35
C LYS A 137 14.91 -25.59 9.90
N ASP A 138 16.11 -25.79 9.40
CA ASP A 138 16.59 -27.13 9.09
C ASP A 138 17.14 -27.82 10.36
N THR A 139 16.87 -29.11 10.47
CA THR A 139 17.39 -29.97 11.55
C THR A 139 18.75 -30.58 11.17
N ILE A 140 19.61 -29.79 10.53
CA ILE A 140 20.94 -30.23 10.10
C ILE A 140 21.90 -30.01 11.27
N THR A 141 22.76 -31.00 11.56
CA THR A 141 23.75 -30.88 12.62
C THR A 141 24.88 -29.91 12.23
N SER A 142 25.51 -29.31 13.23
CA SER A 142 26.64 -28.39 13.00
C SER A 142 27.79 -29.05 12.23
N ASP A 143 28.01 -30.36 12.43
CA ASP A 143 29.03 -31.12 11.72
C ASP A 143 28.69 -31.30 10.25
N GLU A 144 27.43 -31.55 9.91
CA GLU A 144 26.95 -31.62 8.52
C GLU A 144 27.04 -30.27 7.80
N ILE A 145 26.73 -29.18 8.50
CA ILE A 145 26.91 -27.82 7.96
C ILE A 145 28.38 -27.55 7.67
N ALA A 146 29.26 -27.84 8.61
CA ALA A 146 30.70 -27.65 8.45
C ALA A 146 31.27 -28.50 7.28
N ALA A 147 30.80 -29.73 7.13
CA ALA A 147 31.19 -30.60 6.02
C ALA A 147 30.74 -30.05 4.67
N LYS A 148 29.51 -29.54 4.58
CA LYS A 148 28.98 -28.91 3.35
C LYS A 148 29.75 -27.63 2.99
N ILE A 149 30.01 -26.75 3.98
CA ILE A 149 30.80 -25.53 3.77
C ILE A 149 32.17 -25.91 3.19
N LYS A 150 32.87 -26.89 3.77
CA LYS A 150 34.18 -27.32 3.30
C LYS A 150 34.15 -27.92 1.89
N ALA A 151 33.09 -28.65 1.54
CA ALA A 151 32.90 -29.16 0.21
C ALA A 151 32.75 -28.04 -0.84
N ILE A 152 31.92 -27.05 -0.54
CA ILE A 152 31.69 -25.88 -1.41
C ILE A 152 32.95 -25.02 -1.54
N GLU A 153 33.68 -24.79 -0.44
CA GLU A 153 34.96 -24.07 -0.46
C GLU A 153 35.97 -24.76 -1.42
N THR A 154 36.01 -26.11 -1.36
CA THR A 154 36.89 -26.88 -2.24
C THR A 154 36.45 -26.82 -3.70
N GLU A 155 35.14 -26.94 -3.96
CA GLU A 155 34.60 -26.94 -5.32
C GLU A 155 34.75 -25.59 -6.03
N GLN A 156 34.58 -24.48 -5.25
CA GLN A 156 34.60 -23.12 -5.79
C GLN A 156 35.95 -22.42 -5.63
N ASP A 157 36.96 -23.09 -5.07
CA ASP A 157 38.28 -22.52 -4.77
C ASP A 157 38.20 -21.20 -3.95
N ILE A 158 37.37 -21.22 -2.91
CA ILE A 158 37.18 -20.09 -1.99
C ILE A 158 37.50 -20.53 -0.54
N ALA A 159 37.82 -19.60 0.32
CA ALA A 159 37.95 -19.83 1.76
C ALA A 159 37.11 -18.80 2.52
N LEU A 160 36.12 -19.26 3.25
CA LEU A 160 35.32 -18.42 4.12
C LEU A 160 36.07 -18.13 5.43
N ASP A 161 35.96 -16.89 5.95
CA ASP A 161 36.45 -16.58 7.29
C ASP A 161 35.50 -17.15 8.37
N GLU A 162 35.96 -17.09 9.61
CA GLU A 162 35.21 -17.62 10.75
C GLU A 162 33.80 -16.98 10.90
N ARG A 163 33.69 -15.67 10.66
CA ARG A 163 32.40 -14.95 10.78
C ARG A 163 31.45 -15.31 9.65
N GLN A 164 31.98 -15.51 8.45
CA GLN A 164 31.19 -15.97 7.29
C GLN A 164 30.65 -17.38 7.51
N ARG A 165 31.50 -18.31 8.02
CA ARG A 165 31.06 -19.67 8.39
C ARG A 165 30.00 -19.64 9.49
N LEU A 166 30.21 -18.80 10.52
CA LEU A 166 29.21 -18.62 11.59
C LEU A 166 27.88 -18.11 11.02
N ALA A 167 27.91 -17.08 10.18
CA ALA A 167 26.71 -16.53 9.56
C ALA A 167 25.92 -17.57 8.77
N VAL A 168 26.61 -18.42 7.99
CA VAL A 168 25.96 -19.52 7.26
C VAL A 168 25.34 -20.52 8.23
N SER A 169 26.07 -20.90 9.29
CA SER A 169 25.57 -21.85 10.29
C SER A 169 24.35 -21.32 11.04
N GLU A 170 24.36 -20.04 11.44
CA GLU A 170 23.25 -19.39 12.12
C GLU A 170 22.02 -19.28 11.19
N ALA A 171 22.23 -18.93 9.92
CA ALA A 171 21.13 -18.82 8.95
C ALA A 171 20.44 -20.18 8.71
N VAL A 172 21.20 -21.27 8.65
CA VAL A 172 20.65 -22.62 8.46
C VAL A 172 19.92 -23.11 9.72
N ASN A 173 20.45 -22.86 10.90
CA ASN A 173 19.93 -23.39 12.17
C ASN A 173 18.74 -22.56 12.70
N ASN A 174 18.75 -21.24 12.52
CA ASN A 174 17.79 -20.34 13.14
C ASN A 174 16.72 -19.81 12.19
N GLY A 175 16.92 -19.97 10.88
CA GLY A 175 16.08 -19.34 9.86
C GLY A 175 16.34 -17.83 9.77
N LEU A 176 15.30 -17.07 9.39
CA LEU A 176 15.35 -15.60 9.36
C LEU A 176 15.11 -15.01 10.75
#